data_aea0aa8fc7d46cd6cc7fd9d472d5fa01
#
_entry.id   aea0aa8fc7d46cd6cc7fd9d472d5fa01
#
_cell.length_a   1.000
_cell.length_b   1.000
_cell.length_c   1.000
_cell.angle_alpha   90.00
_cell.angle_beta   90.00
_cell.angle_gamma   90.00
#
_symmetry.space_group_name_H-M   'P 1'
#
loop_
_entity.id
_entity.type
_entity.pdbx_description
1 polymer ?
#
loop_
_entity_poly.entity_id
_entity_poly.type
_entity_poly.pdbx_seq_one_letter_code
_entity_poly.pdbx_strand_id
1 'polypeptide(L)'
;MIDKKISPATVCLLMTLWMILAIIIGFVIKSVVLVAVFLLPVVVYEIYRTKGEFTSLSSWLMLAVLIGELIFIIFGINYNLAEYFGSQDAYIAGQYVPLGDIKILGPTLMAVFSLVLLVRTYGPYTKWLSVIIFVSSLIIIYILNPNAFQDLLKMVIHNNSFNY
;
A
#
# COMPACT_ATOMS: atom_id res chain seq x y z
N MET A 1 -31.42 -17.05 18.87
CA MET A 1 -30.54 -16.26 17.96
C MET A 1 -29.16 -16.85 18.05
N ILE A 2 -28.70 -17.53 17.03
CA ILE A 2 -27.36 -18.16 17.00
C ILE A 2 -26.39 -17.04 16.64
N ASP A 3 -25.73 -16.47 17.63
CA ASP A 3 -24.53 -15.61 17.41
C ASP A 3 -23.43 -16.47 16.83
N LYS A 4 -23.49 -16.66 15.54
CA LYS A 4 -22.43 -17.32 14.78
C LYS A 4 -21.26 -16.34 14.69
N LYS A 5 -20.46 -16.29 15.74
CA LYS A 5 -19.24 -15.51 15.80
C LYS A 5 -18.35 -15.96 14.64
N ILE A 6 -18.35 -15.18 13.55
CA ILE A 6 -17.57 -15.49 12.34
C ILE A 6 -16.11 -15.64 12.77
N SER A 7 -15.49 -16.76 12.42
CA SER A 7 -14.10 -16.99 12.80
C SER A 7 -13.16 -15.98 12.15
N PRO A 8 -12.11 -15.53 12.84
CA PRO A 8 -11.13 -14.59 12.26
C PRO A 8 -10.50 -15.12 10.96
N ALA A 9 -10.34 -16.43 10.86
CA ALA A 9 -9.83 -17.09 9.65
C ALA A 9 -10.78 -16.89 8.46
N THR A 10 -12.09 -17.05 8.68
CA THR A 10 -13.11 -16.87 7.63
C THR A 10 -13.13 -15.43 7.12
N VAL A 11 -13.05 -14.43 8.02
CA VAL A 11 -13.02 -13.03 7.62
C VAL A 11 -11.75 -12.73 6.83
N CYS A 12 -10.59 -13.23 7.26
CA CYS A 12 -9.34 -13.04 6.57
C CYS A 12 -9.37 -13.64 5.15
N LEU A 13 -9.95 -14.82 5.00
CA LEU A 13 -10.16 -15.47 3.71
C LEU A 13 -11.09 -14.66 2.81
N LEU A 14 -12.20 -14.17 3.33
CA LEU A 14 -13.12 -13.32 2.59
C LEU A 14 -12.45 -12.02 2.13
N MET A 15 -11.66 -11.36 2.98
CA MET A 15 -10.91 -10.16 2.63
C MET A 15 -9.85 -10.44 1.55
N THR A 16 -9.23 -11.62 1.59
CA THR A 16 -8.29 -12.04 0.55
C THR A 16 -8.96 -12.20 -0.80
N LEU A 17 -10.09 -12.93 -0.85
CA LEU A 17 -10.86 -13.10 -2.08
C LEU A 17 -11.38 -11.75 -2.60
N TRP A 18 -11.86 -10.90 -1.71
CA TRP A 18 -12.31 -9.54 -2.02
C TRP A 18 -11.22 -8.73 -2.70
N MET A 19 -9.99 -8.75 -2.16
CA MET A 19 -8.86 -8.03 -2.74
C MET A 19 -8.37 -8.64 -4.06
N ILE A 20 -8.37 -9.96 -4.21
CA ILE A 20 -8.03 -10.60 -5.48
C ILE A 20 -8.98 -10.14 -6.58
N LEU A 21 -10.29 -10.13 -6.32
CA LEU A 21 -11.28 -9.63 -7.26
C LEU A 21 -11.06 -8.15 -7.59
N ALA A 22 -10.80 -7.32 -6.58
CA ALA A 22 -10.52 -5.90 -6.76
C ALA A 22 -9.29 -5.65 -7.64
N ILE A 23 -8.22 -6.41 -7.43
CA ILE A 23 -6.98 -6.33 -8.21
C ILE A 23 -7.24 -6.71 -9.66
N ILE A 24 -7.92 -7.84 -9.91
CA ILE A 24 -8.24 -8.30 -11.26
C ILE A 24 -9.07 -7.24 -11.99
N ILE A 25 -10.14 -6.76 -11.38
CA ILE A 25 -11.03 -5.75 -11.98
C ILE A 25 -10.27 -4.43 -12.17
N GLY A 26 -9.51 -3.98 -11.17
CA GLY A 26 -8.72 -2.75 -11.23
C GLY A 26 -7.66 -2.79 -12.32
N PHE A 27 -7.04 -3.95 -12.54
CA PHE A 27 -6.06 -4.15 -13.60
C PHE A 27 -6.69 -4.12 -15.00
N VAL A 28 -7.85 -4.75 -15.18
CA VAL A 28 -8.60 -4.77 -16.45
C VAL A 28 -9.10 -3.36 -16.81
N ILE A 29 -9.67 -2.65 -15.84
CA ILE A 29 -10.23 -1.30 -16.04
C ILE A 29 -9.13 -0.23 -15.99
N LYS A 30 -7.91 -0.56 -15.53
CA LYS A 30 -6.80 0.38 -15.23
C LYS A 30 -7.22 1.49 -14.26
N SER A 31 -8.07 1.16 -13.30
CA SER A 31 -8.60 2.11 -12.32
C SER A 31 -7.97 1.89 -10.94
N VAL A 32 -7.09 2.79 -10.56
CA VAL A 32 -6.46 2.82 -9.23
C VAL A 32 -7.49 3.11 -8.14
N VAL A 33 -8.45 4.01 -8.41
CA VAL A 33 -9.52 4.36 -7.46
C VAL A 33 -10.27 3.12 -7.00
N LEU A 34 -10.58 2.22 -7.93
CA LEU A 34 -11.31 0.99 -7.61
C LEU A 34 -10.51 0.12 -6.63
N VAL A 35 -9.22 -0.12 -6.90
CA VAL A 35 -8.37 -0.92 -6.01
C VAL A 35 -8.25 -0.28 -4.64
N ALA A 36 -8.05 1.05 -4.58
CA ALA A 36 -7.94 1.80 -3.33
C ALA A 36 -9.23 1.78 -2.50
N VAL A 37 -10.41 1.93 -3.14
CA VAL A 37 -11.71 1.83 -2.46
C VAL A 37 -11.94 0.43 -1.89
N PHE A 38 -11.60 -0.62 -2.65
CA PHE A 38 -11.73 -1.99 -2.17
C PHE A 38 -10.71 -2.35 -1.09
N LEU A 39 -9.61 -1.61 -0.99
CA LEU A 39 -8.61 -1.77 0.07
C LEU A 39 -9.09 -1.19 1.42
N LEU A 40 -10.00 -0.20 1.42
CA LEU A 40 -10.52 0.42 2.64
C LEU A 40 -11.05 -0.60 3.68
N PRO A 41 -11.96 -1.53 3.35
CA PRO A 41 -12.47 -2.47 4.35
C PRO A 41 -11.37 -3.39 4.91
N VAL A 42 -10.34 -3.70 4.13
CA VAL A 42 -9.21 -4.52 4.59
C VAL A 42 -8.38 -3.75 5.62
N VAL A 43 -8.07 -2.48 5.35
CA VAL A 43 -7.34 -1.61 6.28
C VAL A 43 -8.15 -1.35 7.55
N VAL A 44 -9.46 -1.09 7.43
CA VAL A 44 -10.35 -0.91 8.60
C VAL A 44 -10.40 -2.17 9.46
N TYR A 45 -10.50 -3.34 8.84
CA TYR A 45 -10.50 -4.61 9.56
C TYR A 45 -9.13 -4.87 10.22
N GLU A 46 -8.05 -4.49 9.57
CA GLU A 46 -6.68 -4.57 10.13
C GLU A 46 -6.56 -3.71 11.39
N ILE A 47 -7.03 -2.46 11.37
CA ILE A 47 -7.07 -1.57 12.55
C ILE A 47 -7.84 -2.21 13.71
N TYR A 48 -9.01 -2.77 13.41
CA TYR A 48 -9.83 -3.42 14.43
C TYR A 48 -9.13 -4.62 15.08
N ARG A 49 -8.31 -5.32 14.33
CA ARG A 49 -7.58 -6.52 14.80
C ARG A 49 -6.26 -6.21 15.46
N THR A 50 -5.64 -5.10 15.12
CA THR A 50 -4.31 -4.74 15.62
C THR A 50 -4.39 -4.29 17.06
N LYS A 51 -3.59 -4.93 17.92
CA LYS A 51 -3.46 -4.63 19.35
C LYS A 51 -2.05 -4.14 19.63
N GLY A 52 -1.93 -3.04 20.35
CA GLY A 52 -0.66 -2.43 20.74
C GLY A 52 -0.61 -0.96 20.31
N GLU A 53 -0.07 -0.08 21.16
CA GLU A 53 -0.09 1.37 20.93
C GLU A 53 0.63 1.77 19.64
N PHE A 54 1.84 1.24 19.42
CA PHE A 54 2.65 1.58 18.25
C PHE A 54 2.09 0.97 16.95
N THR A 55 1.64 -0.27 17.00
CA THR A 55 1.04 -0.94 15.83
C THR A 55 -0.31 -0.32 15.48
N SER A 56 -1.12 0.04 16.47
CA SER A 56 -2.38 0.76 16.26
C SER A 56 -2.16 2.12 15.61
N LEU A 57 -1.15 2.88 16.04
CA LEU A 57 -0.80 4.16 15.41
C LEU A 57 -0.42 3.97 13.93
N SER A 58 0.40 2.96 13.63
CA SER A 58 0.80 2.66 12.24
C SER A 58 -0.41 2.30 11.36
N SER A 59 -1.37 1.54 11.90
CA SER A 59 -2.61 1.18 11.18
C SER A 59 -3.50 2.41 10.93
N TRP A 60 -3.63 3.32 11.91
CA TRP A 60 -4.36 4.57 11.72
C TRP A 60 -3.70 5.50 10.71
N LEU A 61 -2.37 5.61 10.74
CA LEU A 61 -1.61 6.38 9.74
C LEU A 61 -1.82 5.80 8.34
N MET A 62 -1.82 4.48 8.21
CA MET A 62 -2.08 3.80 6.94
C MET A 62 -3.49 4.11 6.40
N LEU A 63 -4.51 4.16 7.27
CA LEU A 63 -5.85 4.57 6.87
C LEU A 63 -5.89 6.04 6.44
N ALA A 64 -5.23 6.91 7.18
CA ALA A 64 -5.16 8.34 6.83
C ALA A 64 -4.48 8.56 5.47
N VAL A 65 -3.39 7.84 5.19
CA VAL A 65 -2.70 7.87 3.89
C VAL A 65 -3.62 7.37 2.78
N LEU A 66 -4.34 6.25 2.98
CA LEU A 66 -5.26 5.70 1.99
C LEU A 66 -6.41 6.66 1.67
N ILE A 67 -6.99 7.31 2.68
CA ILE A 67 -8.03 8.33 2.48
C ILE A 67 -7.47 9.55 1.75
N GLY A 68 -6.29 10.02 2.15
CA GLY A 68 -5.61 11.14 1.48
C GLY A 68 -5.34 10.83 0.01
N GLU A 69 -4.85 9.63 -0.29
CA GLU A 69 -4.61 9.16 -1.66
C GLU A 69 -5.91 9.15 -2.48
N LEU A 70 -6.99 8.60 -1.93
CA LEU A 70 -8.30 8.61 -2.60
C LEU A 70 -8.77 10.03 -2.91
N ILE A 71 -8.59 10.97 -1.98
CA ILE A 71 -8.91 12.38 -2.20
C ILE A 71 -8.08 12.95 -3.35
N PHE A 72 -6.76 12.74 -3.37
CA PHE A 72 -5.89 13.24 -4.44
C PHE A 72 -6.24 12.67 -5.80
N ILE A 73 -6.58 11.38 -5.88
CA ILE A 73 -6.93 10.74 -7.14
C ILE A 73 -8.32 11.23 -7.62
N ILE A 74 -9.33 11.28 -6.74
CA ILE A 74 -10.71 11.69 -7.10
C ILE A 74 -10.76 13.14 -7.53
N PHE A 75 -10.08 14.04 -6.82
CA PHE A 75 -10.03 15.47 -7.17
C PHE A 75 -9.03 15.79 -8.29
N GLY A 76 -8.30 14.78 -8.79
CA GLY A 76 -7.33 14.98 -9.87
C GLY A 76 -6.17 15.87 -9.49
N ILE A 77 -5.83 15.94 -8.20
CA ILE A 77 -4.74 16.77 -7.68
C ILE A 77 -3.42 16.17 -8.14
N ASN A 78 -2.80 16.82 -9.12
CA ASN A 78 -1.46 16.48 -9.61
C ASN A 78 -0.48 17.49 -9.00
N TYR A 79 0.22 17.10 -7.96
CA TYR A 79 1.27 17.89 -7.34
C TYR A 79 2.61 17.20 -7.52
N ASN A 80 3.56 17.91 -8.10
CA ASN A 80 4.94 17.41 -8.22
C ASN A 80 5.76 17.94 -7.04
N LEU A 81 5.98 17.10 -6.03
CA LEU A 81 6.77 17.46 -4.87
C LEU A 81 8.21 17.86 -5.24
N ALA A 82 8.79 17.25 -6.27
CA ALA A 82 10.14 17.56 -6.71
C ALA A 82 10.25 19.01 -7.20
N GLU A 83 9.22 19.51 -7.88
CA GLU A 83 9.14 20.90 -8.35
C GLU A 83 9.02 21.89 -7.18
N TYR A 84 8.26 21.53 -6.13
CA TYR A 84 8.13 22.36 -4.93
C TYR A 84 9.43 22.46 -4.13
N PHE A 85 10.22 21.39 -4.04
CA PHE A 85 11.51 21.39 -3.36
C PHE A 85 12.69 21.91 -4.23
N GLY A 86 12.41 22.42 -5.44
CA GLY A 86 13.39 23.04 -6.33
C GLY A 86 14.40 22.06 -6.94
N SER A 87 14.14 20.77 -6.84
CA SER A 87 14.92 19.73 -7.50
C SER A 87 14.05 19.09 -8.58
N GLN A 88 14.39 19.38 -9.85
CA GLN A 88 13.65 18.79 -10.98
C GLN A 88 13.76 17.25 -10.99
N ASP A 89 14.74 16.68 -10.30
CA ASP A 89 14.95 15.25 -10.16
C ASP A 89 15.61 14.98 -8.80
N ALA A 90 14.95 14.20 -7.94
CA ALA A 90 15.56 13.79 -6.69
C ALA A 90 16.62 12.71 -6.96
N TYR A 91 17.87 13.16 -7.09
CA TYR A 91 19.04 12.28 -7.18
C TYR A 91 19.37 11.77 -5.77
N ILE A 92 18.82 10.62 -5.39
CA ILE A 92 19.17 9.99 -4.11
C ILE A 92 20.11 8.82 -4.39
N ALA A 93 21.33 8.88 -3.86
CA ALA A 93 22.38 7.85 -3.99
C ALA A 93 22.73 7.47 -5.44
N GLY A 94 22.71 8.42 -6.37
CA GLY A 94 23.11 8.20 -7.77
C GLY A 94 22.04 7.63 -8.68
N GLN A 95 20.79 7.56 -8.21
CA GLN A 95 19.65 7.07 -9.02
C GLN A 95 18.48 8.04 -9.00
N TYR A 96 17.77 8.09 -10.14
CA TYR A 96 16.53 8.84 -10.28
C TYR A 96 15.43 8.15 -9.50
N VAL A 97 14.97 8.75 -8.42
CA VAL A 97 13.78 8.28 -7.71
C VAL A 97 12.62 9.18 -8.13
N PRO A 98 11.59 8.67 -8.82
CA PRO A 98 10.41 9.43 -9.21
C PRO A 98 9.51 9.66 -7.99
N LEU A 99 10.03 10.32 -6.95
CA LEU A 99 9.26 10.78 -5.78
C LEU A 99 8.40 12.01 -6.11
N GLY A 100 8.46 12.49 -7.36
CA GLY A 100 7.79 13.72 -7.77
C GLY A 100 6.27 13.65 -7.82
N ASP A 101 5.70 12.49 -8.09
CA ASP A 101 4.24 12.35 -8.17
C ASP A 101 3.66 11.99 -6.80
N ILE A 102 2.86 12.92 -6.24
CA ILE A 102 2.19 12.73 -4.94
C ILE A 102 1.32 11.46 -4.91
N LYS A 103 0.83 11.00 -6.07
CA LYS A 103 0.04 9.77 -6.20
C LYS A 103 0.85 8.50 -5.95
N ILE A 104 2.17 8.54 -6.15
CA ILE A 104 3.06 7.40 -5.87
C ILE A 104 3.44 7.37 -4.39
N LEU A 105 3.49 8.55 -3.75
CA LEU A 105 3.87 8.67 -2.34
C LEU A 105 2.92 7.89 -1.41
N GLY A 106 1.61 7.98 -1.64
CA GLY A 106 0.59 7.30 -0.83
C GLY A 106 0.81 5.79 -0.78
N PRO A 107 0.77 5.08 -1.92
CA PRO A 107 1.00 3.64 -1.96
C PRO A 107 2.37 3.21 -1.44
N THR A 108 3.41 4.04 -1.64
CA THR A 108 4.75 3.77 -1.10
C THR A 108 4.76 3.81 0.42
N LEU A 109 4.14 4.83 1.04
CA LEU A 109 3.99 4.92 2.49
C LEU A 109 3.15 3.75 3.04
N MET A 110 2.08 3.37 2.35
CA MET A 110 1.27 2.20 2.73
C MET A 110 2.08 0.91 2.69
N ALA A 111 2.93 0.72 1.67
CA ALA A 111 3.83 -0.42 1.59
C ALA A 111 4.81 -0.45 2.77
N VAL A 112 5.40 0.70 3.14
CA VAL A 112 6.31 0.80 4.30
C VAL A 112 5.57 0.49 5.60
N PHE A 113 4.40 1.10 5.85
CA PHE A 113 3.64 0.84 7.07
C PHE A 113 3.17 -0.61 7.16
N SER A 114 2.77 -1.22 6.05
CA SER A 114 2.38 -2.63 6.03
C SER A 114 3.56 -3.56 6.34
N LEU A 115 4.77 -3.24 5.91
CA LEU A 115 5.99 -3.98 6.29
C LEU A 115 6.28 -3.84 7.79
N VAL A 116 6.15 -2.63 8.35
CA VAL A 116 6.31 -2.39 9.79
C VAL A 116 5.30 -3.25 10.58
N LEU A 117 4.05 -3.28 10.13
CA LEU A 117 3.01 -4.11 10.75
C LEU A 117 3.32 -5.61 10.62
N LEU A 118 3.79 -6.05 9.46
CA LEU A 118 4.17 -7.45 9.22
C LEU A 118 5.25 -7.92 10.19
N VAL A 119 6.24 -7.09 10.47
CA VAL A 119 7.35 -7.41 11.38
C VAL A 119 6.93 -7.33 12.84
N ARG A 120 6.16 -6.29 13.22
CA ARG A 120 5.83 -5.98 14.62
C ARG A 120 4.57 -6.65 15.16
N THR A 121 3.68 -7.12 14.31
CA THR A 121 2.42 -7.74 14.76
C THR A 121 2.61 -9.21 15.10
N TYR A 122 2.01 -9.67 16.20
CA TYR A 122 2.17 -11.06 16.68
C TYR A 122 1.13 -12.04 16.15
N GLY A 123 0.01 -11.58 15.57
CA GLY A 123 -1.07 -12.46 15.14
C GLY A 123 -0.92 -12.97 13.70
N PRO A 124 -1.15 -14.28 13.39
CA PRO A 124 -1.02 -14.79 12.03
C PRO A 124 -2.00 -14.12 11.05
N TYR A 125 -3.21 -13.80 11.50
CA TYR A 125 -4.22 -13.16 10.66
C TYR A 125 -3.92 -11.68 10.37
N THR A 126 -3.37 -10.95 11.35
CA THR A 126 -2.92 -9.57 11.17
C THR A 126 -1.72 -9.48 10.25
N LYS A 127 -0.76 -10.41 10.39
CA LYS A 127 0.35 -10.53 9.43
C LYS A 127 -0.13 -10.81 8.01
N TRP A 128 -1.11 -11.68 7.86
CA TRP A 128 -1.68 -11.99 6.55
C TRP A 128 -2.36 -10.76 5.91
N LEU A 129 -3.12 -10.00 6.69
CA LEU A 129 -3.70 -8.74 6.22
C LEU A 129 -2.63 -7.73 5.80
N SER A 130 -1.57 -7.59 6.59
CA SER A 130 -0.43 -6.71 6.23
C SER A 130 0.22 -7.14 4.91
N VAL A 131 0.35 -8.45 4.64
CA VAL A 131 0.84 -8.95 3.33
C VAL A 131 -0.11 -8.55 2.20
N ILE A 132 -1.42 -8.69 2.39
CA ILE A 132 -2.41 -8.31 1.37
C ILE A 132 -2.30 -6.80 1.08
N ILE A 133 -2.22 -5.97 2.11
CA ILE A 133 -2.09 -4.51 1.96
C ILE A 133 -0.77 -4.17 1.24
N PHE A 134 0.34 -4.81 1.61
CA PHE A 134 1.63 -4.62 0.96
C PHE A 134 1.58 -4.93 -0.54
N VAL A 135 1.09 -6.12 -0.89
CA VAL A 135 0.96 -6.54 -2.31
C VAL A 135 0.03 -5.60 -3.08
N SER A 136 -1.09 -5.21 -2.47
CA SER A 136 -2.04 -4.28 -3.10
C SER A 136 -1.42 -2.91 -3.34
N SER A 137 -0.61 -2.40 -2.40
CA SER A 137 0.11 -1.14 -2.56
C SER A 137 1.12 -1.18 -3.71
N LEU A 138 1.87 -2.29 -3.85
CA LEU A 138 2.78 -2.48 -4.98
C LEU A 138 2.04 -2.52 -6.33
N ILE A 139 0.86 -3.16 -6.37
CA ILE A 139 0.04 -3.22 -7.57
C ILE A 139 -0.52 -1.83 -7.93
N ILE A 140 -0.92 -1.03 -6.94
CA ILE A 140 -1.33 0.36 -7.15
C ILE A 140 -0.18 1.17 -7.77
N ILE A 141 1.05 1.05 -7.25
CA ILE A 141 2.24 1.71 -7.81
C ILE A 141 2.45 1.28 -9.27
N TYR A 142 2.33 -0.02 -9.55
CA TYR A 142 2.49 -0.54 -10.91
C TYR A 142 1.43 0.01 -11.87
N ILE A 143 0.17 0.12 -11.45
CA ILE A 143 -0.92 0.67 -12.30
C ILE A 143 -0.72 2.17 -12.54
N LEU A 144 -0.24 2.91 -11.52
CA LEU A 144 0.02 4.35 -11.62
C LEU A 144 1.20 4.66 -12.53
N ASN A 145 2.31 3.97 -12.34
CA ASN A 145 3.54 4.19 -13.09
C ASN A 145 4.35 2.89 -13.24
N PRO A 146 4.17 2.15 -14.36
CA PRO A 146 4.90 0.91 -14.61
C PRO A 146 6.43 1.10 -14.66
N ASN A 147 6.91 2.27 -15.12
CA ASN A 147 8.34 2.55 -15.22
C ASN A 147 8.96 2.74 -13.83
N ALA A 148 8.28 3.48 -12.94
CA ALA A 148 8.75 3.65 -11.55
C ALA A 148 8.87 2.30 -10.83
N PHE A 149 7.96 1.37 -11.08
CA PHE A 149 8.01 0.03 -10.50
C PHE A 149 9.21 -0.77 -11.01
N GLN A 150 9.54 -0.68 -12.30
CA GLN A 150 10.72 -1.34 -12.87
C GLN A 150 12.02 -0.77 -12.29
N ASP A 151 12.08 0.54 -12.06
CA ASP A 151 13.27 1.19 -11.50
C ASP A 151 13.45 0.82 -10.03
N LEU A 152 12.37 0.72 -9.25
CA LEU A 152 12.41 0.19 -7.88
C LEU A 152 12.91 -1.26 -7.85
N LEU A 153 12.44 -2.12 -8.76
CA LEU A 153 12.92 -3.50 -8.85
C LEU A 153 14.40 -3.58 -9.20
N LYS A 154 14.87 -2.77 -10.15
CA LYS A 154 16.30 -2.71 -10.52
C LYS A 154 17.16 -2.29 -9.33
N MET A 155 16.72 -1.29 -8.54
CA MET A 155 17.42 -0.88 -7.32
C MET A 155 17.60 -2.04 -6.34
N VAL A 156 16.53 -2.79 -6.06
CA VAL A 156 16.57 -3.92 -5.11
C VAL A 156 17.47 -5.04 -5.62
N ILE A 157 17.41 -5.35 -6.92
CA ILE A 157 18.21 -6.42 -7.54
C ILE A 157 19.67 -6.02 -7.64
N HIS A 158 19.97 -4.79 -8.03
CA HIS A 158 21.34 -4.31 -8.20
C HIS A 158 22.09 -4.17 -6.88
N ASN A 159 21.39 -3.79 -5.80
CA ASN A 159 22.01 -3.70 -4.47
C ASN A 159 22.39 -5.08 -3.89
N ASN A 160 21.76 -6.16 -4.33
CA ASN A 160 22.11 -7.52 -3.94
C ASN A 160 23.31 -8.09 -4.72
N SER A 161 23.73 -7.50 -5.83
CA SER A 161 24.88 -7.98 -6.62
C SER A 161 26.24 -7.48 -6.13
N PHE A 162 26.29 -6.60 -5.14
CA PHE A 162 27.55 -6.08 -4.56
C PHE A 162 28.03 -6.83 -3.30
N ASN A 163 27.36 -7.91 -2.89
CA ASN A 163 27.73 -8.68 -1.69
C ASN A 163 28.36 -10.06 -2.00
N TYR A 164 29.06 -10.22 -3.14
CA TYR A 164 29.91 -11.40 -3.40
C TYR A 164 31.29 -10.95 -3.85
#